data_b1b4ab62d433774016af464bebfe1419
#
_entry.id   b1b4ab62d433774016af464bebfe1419
#
_cell.length_a   1.000
_cell.length_b   1.000
_cell.length_c   1.000
_cell.angle_alpha   90.00
_cell.angle_beta   90.00
_cell.angle_gamma   90.00
#
_symmetry.space_group_name_H-M   'P 1'
#
loop_
_entity.id
_entity.type
_entity.pdbx_description
1 polymer ?
#
loop_
_entity_poly.entity_id
_entity_poly.type
_entity_poly.pdbx_seq_one_letter_code
_entity_poly.pdbx_strand_id
1 'polypeptide(L)'
;MYRADKIIDPSGPFAICPECDYQHSFLYLPLLVVAGASGTGKTTVCNQLTGRFQESVLLDSDILWRTEFDKPEDHYREFFETWLRVCKNISQSGRPVVLFGAGAGVPENLEGCIERRYFSSVKYLALVCSDEILSERLQQRPAWRRTTDPKFIEDQQRFNQWFINYNQNDNQPPITVVDTSEKSLEETVQEVEGWLRQNQR
;
A
#
# COMPACT_ATOMS: atom_id res chain seq x y z
N MET A 1 -26.73 8.38 -6.12
CA MET A 1 -25.61 9.20 -6.62
C MET A 1 -25.14 8.57 -7.92
N TYR A 2 -25.35 9.26 -9.04
CA TYR A 2 -25.00 8.76 -10.37
C TYR A 2 -23.48 8.61 -10.47
N ARG A 3 -23.01 7.45 -10.88
CA ARG A 3 -21.60 7.12 -11.01
C ARG A 3 -21.22 7.23 -12.49
N ALA A 4 -21.04 8.46 -12.97
CA ALA A 4 -20.46 8.64 -14.29
C ALA A 4 -18.94 8.42 -14.20
N ASP A 5 -18.39 7.61 -15.09
CA ASP A 5 -16.95 7.46 -15.24
C ASP A 5 -16.39 8.75 -15.80
N LYS A 6 -15.75 9.53 -14.90
CA LYS A 6 -15.18 10.81 -15.25
C LYS A 6 -13.97 10.67 -16.17
N ILE A 7 -13.82 11.56 -17.11
CA ILE A 7 -12.61 11.71 -17.91
C ILE A 7 -11.61 12.51 -17.06
N ILE A 8 -10.40 11.98 -16.90
CA ILE A 8 -9.36 12.68 -16.13
C ILE A 8 -8.44 13.43 -17.07
N ASP A 9 -8.34 14.73 -16.85
CA ASP A 9 -7.36 15.59 -17.46
C ASP A 9 -6.29 15.97 -16.43
N PRO A 10 -5.09 15.34 -16.47
CA PRO A 10 -4.03 15.60 -15.49
C PRO A 10 -3.39 16.97 -15.65
N SER A 11 -3.55 17.64 -16.79
CA SER A 11 -2.93 18.95 -17.05
C SER A 11 -3.56 20.06 -16.23
N GLY A 12 -4.83 19.85 -15.80
CA GLY A 12 -5.60 20.84 -15.09
C GLY A 12 -5.82 20.67 -13.59
N PRO A 13 -5.50 19.64 -12.82
CA PRO A 13 -6.14 18.33 -12.86
C PRO A 13 -7.66 18.43 -12.70
N PHE A 14 -8.36 18.02 -13.70
CA PHE A 14 -9.84 18.06 -13.73
C PHE A 14 -10.42 16.65 -13.92
N ALA A 15 -11.56 16.41 -13.24
CA ALA A 15 -12.43 15.26 -13.46
C ALA A 15 -13.68 15.72 -14.21
N ILE A 16 -13.72 15.48 -15.52
CA ILE A 16 -14.75 15.98 -16.44
C ILE A 16 -15.92 14.99 -16.46
N CYS A 17 -17.13 15.51 -16.26
CA CYS A 17 -18.34 14.70 -16.36
C CYS A 17 -18.67 14.43 -17.84
N PRO A 18 -18.77 13.15 -18.28
CA PRO A 18 -19.07 12.86 -19.68
C PRO A 18 -20.50 13.18 -20.12
N GLU A 19 -21.41 13.50 -19.18
CA GLU A 19 -22.80 13.82 -19.49
C GLU A 19 -23.07 15.32 -19.65
N CYS A 20 -22.28 16.16 -18.95
CA CYS A 20 -22.54 17.61 -18.95
C CYS A 20 -21.26 18.47 -19.04
N ASP A 21 -20.11 17.85 -19.30
CA ASP A 21 -18.80 18.48 -19.44
C ASP A 21 -18.36 19.33 -18.24
N TYR A 22 -19.05 19.21 -17.11
CA TYR A 22 -18.68 19.94 -15.91
C TYR A 22 -17.32 19.46 -15.40
N GLN A 23 -16.41 20.41 -15.19
CA GLN A 23 -15.05 20.17 -14.73
C GLN A 23 -14.97 20.30 -13.21
N HIS A 24 -14.66 19.21 -12.53
CA HIS A 24 -14.37 19.20 -11.10
C HIS A 24 -12.87 19.26 -10.91
N SER A 25 -12.32 20.34 -10.37
CA SER A 25 -10.92 20.36 -9.94
C SER A 25 -10.69 19.40 -8.77
N PHE A 26 -9.51 18.77 -8.73
CA PHE A 26 -9.11 17.91 -7.62
C PHE A 26 -7.61 18.04 -7.36
N LEU A 27 -7.18 17.69 -6.14
CA LEU A 27 -5.76 17.63 -5.79
C LEU A 27 -5.16 16.33 -6.32
N TYR A 28 -4.20 16.47 -7.22
CA TYR A 28 -3.54 15.35 -7.90
C TYR A 28 -2.28 14.95 -7.13
N LEU A 29 -2.48 14.35 -5.95
CA LEU A 29 -1.42 13.96 -5.02
C LEU A 29 -0.95 12.52 -5.28
N PRO A 30 0.27 12.14 -4.86
CA PRO A 30 0.70 10.76 -4.90
C PRO A 30 -0.01 9.90 -3.85
N LEU A 31 -0.10 8.60 -4.11
CA LEU A 31 -0.41 7.57 -3.12
C LEU A 31 0.89 6.86 -2.75
N LEU A 32 1.17 6.75 -1.46
CA LEU A 32 2.32 6.03 -0.94
C LEU A 32 1.86 4.68 -0.39
N VAL A 33 2.58 3.63 -0.70
CA VAL A 33 2.26 2.27 -0.25
C VAL A 33 3.43 1.71 0.52
N VAL A 34 3.18 1.25 1.76
CA VAL A 34 4.16 0.52 2.57
C VAL A 34 3.69 -0.92 2.72
N ALA A 35 4.40 -1.82 2.07
CA ALA A 35 4.04 -3.22 1.91
C ALA A 35 5.04 -4.19 2.55
N GLY A 36 4.89 -5.47 2.25
CA GLY A 36 5.74 -6.57 2.69
C GLY A 36 4.91 -7.76 3.16
N ALA A 37 5.52 -8.92 3.29
CA ALA A 37 4.87 -10.12 3.80
C ALA A 37 4.38 -9.97 5.24
N SER A 38 3.49 -10.83 5.68
CA SER A 38 3.08 -10.88 7.09
C SER A 38 4.31 -11.18 7.97
N GLY A 39 4.54 -10.42 9.02
CA GLY A 39 5.73 -10.58 9.89
C GLY A 39 6.86 -9.57 9.66
N THR A 40 6.88 -8.83 8.55
CA THR A 40 7.96 -7.89 8.22
C THR A 40 7.94 -6.56 9.01
N GLY A 41 6.90 -6.30 9.82
CA GLY A 41 6.86 -5.14 10.72
C GLY A 41 5.97 -3.97 10.28
N LYS A 42 5.21 -4.06 9.20
CA LYS A 42 4.34 -2.97 8.66
C LYS A 42 3.49 -2.28 9.73
N THR A 43 2.66 -3.05 10.45
CA THR A 43 1.76 -2.51 11.49
C THR A 43 2.54 -1.87 12.63
N THR A 44 3.70 -2.42 12.98
CA THR A 44 4.57 -1.86 14.02
C THR A 44 5.13 -0.50 13.59
N VAL A 45 5.62 -0.38 12.35
CA VAL A 45 6.09 0.88 11.78
C VAL A 45 4.95 1.89 11.68
N CYS A 46 3.78 1.48 11.19
CA CYS A 46 2.59 2.35 11.12
C CYS A 46 2.25 2.93 12.50
N ASN A 47 2.22 2.09 13.53
CA ASN A 47 1.92 2.50 14.90
C ASN A 47 2.98 3.48 15.45
N GLN A 48 4.26 3.28 15.16
CA GLN A 48 5.34 4.19 15.59
C GLN A 48 5.28 5.56 14.89
N LEU A 49 4.80 5.60 13.64
CA LEU A 49 4.59 6.83 12.90
C LEU A 49 3.31 7.57 13.32
N THR A 50 2.34 6.86 13.91
CA THR A 50 1.06 7.44 14.33
C THR A 50 1.28 8.53 15.37
N GLY A 51 0.72 9.70 15.12
CA GLY A 51 0.82 10.89 15.99
C GLY A 51 2.11 11.69 15.85
N ARG A 52 3.18 11.11 15.28
CA ARG A 52 4.44 11.85 15.02
C ARG A 52 4.61 12.26 13.55
N PHE A 53 4.11 11.48 12.62
CA PHE A 53 4.15 11.80 11.18
C PHE A 53 2.80 12.38 10.74
N GLN A 54 2.75 13.71 10.55
CA GLN A 54 1.51 14.43 10.28
C GLN A 54 1.37 14.93 8.85
N GLU A 55 2.40 14.79 8.05
CA GLU A 55 2.46 15.26 6.67
C GLU A 55 1.56 14.44 5.73
N SER A 56 1.25 13.21 6.10
CA SER A 56 0.34 12.32 5.36
C SER A 56 -0.68 11.67 6.30
N VAL A 57 -1.73 11.10 5.74
CA VAL A 57 -2.70 10.29 6.49
C VAL A 57 -2.29 8.82 6.39
N LEU A 58 -2.03 8.18 7.54
CA LEU A 58 -1.63 6.76 7.61
C LEU A 58 -2.87 5.88 7.73
N LEU A 59 -2.99 4.88 6.85
CA LEU A 59 -4.10 3.93 6.83
C LEU A 59 -3.57 2.50 6.78
N ASP A 60 -4.18 1.61 7.55
CA ASP A 60 -3.93 0.16 7.48
C ASP A 60 -5.03 -0.50 6.63
N SER A 61 -4.65 -1.22 5.58
CA SER A 61 -5.62 -1.81 4.66
C SER A 61 -6.46 -2.92 5.30
N ASP A 62 -5.97 -3.54 6.35
CA ASP A 62 -6.65 -4.67 6.99
C ASP A 62 -7.96 -4.26 7.69
N ILE A 63 -8.14 -2.96 8.01
CA ILE A 63 -9.36 -2.47 8.68
C ILE A 63 -10.64 -2.62 7.84
N LEU A 64 -10.54 -2.69 6.52
CA LEU A 64 -11.69 -2.91 5.64
C LEU A 64 -11.78 -4.35 5.12
N TRP A 65 -10.84 -5.22 5.51
CA TRP A 65 -10.84 -6.60 5.02
C TRP A 65 -12.08 -7.35 5.46
N ARG A 66 -12.71 -8.02 4.49
CA ARG A 66 -13.86 -8.91 4.68
C ARG A 66 -13.70 -10.12 3.75
N THR A 67 -14.27 -11.24 4.14
CA THR A 67 -14.22 -12.48 3.34
C THR A 67 -14.78 -12.31 1.93
N GLU A 68 -15.75 -11.41 1.75
CA GLU A 68 -16.36 -11.12 0.44
C GLU A 68 -15.38 -10.51 -0.56
N PHE A 69 -14.28 -9.92 -0.06
CA PHE A 69 -13.19 -9.38 -0.88
C PHE A 69 -12.13 -10.41 -1.27
N ASP A 70 -12.20 -11.64 -0.71
CA ASP A 70 -11.20 -12.68 -0.98
C ASP A 70 -11.43 -13.30 -2.37
N LYS A 71 -11.03 -12.53 -3.39
CA LYS A 71 -11.13 -12.89 -4.81
C LYS A 71 -9.78 -12.71 -5.50
N PRO A 72 -8.83 -13.64 -5.25
CA PRO A 72 -7.48 -13.54 -5.81
C PRO A 72 -7.48 -13.64 -7.35
N GLU A 73 -8.44 -14.35 -7.94
CA GLU A 73 -8.64 -14.48 -9.40
C GLU A 73 -8.94 -13.15 -10.09
N ASP A 74 -9.45 -12.17 -9.36
CA ASP A 74 -9.74 -10.80 -9.85
C ASP A 74 -8.78 -9.75 -9.24
N HIS A 75 -7.58 -10.18 -8.78
CA HIS A 75 -6.61 -9.29 -8.14
C HIS A 75 -7.21 -8.45 -7.00
N TYR A 76 -8.18 -9.01 -6.26
CA TYR A 76 -8.88 -8.34 -5.16
C TYR A 76 -9.47 -6.97 -5.59
N ARG A 77 -9.95 -6.87 -6.84
CA ARG A 77 -10.34 -5.62 -7.50
C ARG A 77 -11.30 -4.76 -6.67
N GLU A 78 -12.37 -5.35 -6.16
CA GLU A 78 -13.38 -4.62 -5.39
C GLU A 78 -12.79 -4.02 -4.09
N PHE A 79 -11.89 -4.75 -3.44
CA PHE A 79 -11.20 -4.31 -2.24
C PHE A 79 -10.31 -3.10 -2.54
N PHE A 80 -9.47 -3.18 -3.56
CA PHE A 80 -8.54 -2.10 -3.90
C PHE A 80 -9.23 -0.90 -4.54
N GLU A 81 -10.28 -1.07 -5.33
CA GLU A 81 -11.13 0.05 -5.78
C GLU A 81 -11.76 0.79 -4.60
N THR A 82 -12.20 0.05 -3.58
CA THR A 82 -12.74 0.66 -2.36
C THR A 82 -11.68 1.46 -1.63
N TRP A 83 -10.47 0.90 -1.46
CA TRP A 83 -9.36 1.60 -0.84
C TRP A 83 -8.93 2.84 -1.63
N LEU A 84 -8.75 2.73 -2.93
CA LEU A 84 -8.35 3.88 -3.75
C LEU A 84 -9.39 5.00 -3.70
N ARG A 85 -10.68 4.64 -3.63
CA ARG A 85 -11.76 5.62 -3.44
C ARG A 85 -11.67 6.32 -2.09
N VAL A 86 -11.39 5.58 -1.01
CA VAL A 86 -11.18 6.16 0.33
C VAL A 86 -9.96 7.08 0.31
N CYS A 87 -8.81 6.58 -0.19
CA CYS A 87 -7.57 7.34 -0.26
C CYS A 87 -7.73 8.62 -1.09
N LYS A 88 -8.38 8.54 -2.27
CA LYS A 88 -8.68 9.70 -3.11
C LYS A 88 -9.46 10.78 -2.35
N ASN A 89 -10.52 10.39 -1.64
CA ASN A 89 -11.33 11.36 -0.91
C ASN A 89 -10.57 12.00 0.26
N ILE A 90 -9.74 11.22 0.96
CA ILE A 90 -8.90 11.74 2.04
C ILE A 90 -7.84 12.70 1.49
N SER A 91 -7.19 12.39 0.38
CA SER A 91 -6.15 13.25 -0.21
C SER A 91 -6.67 14.61 -0.64
N GLN A 92 -7.99 14.77 -0.89
CA GLN A 92 -8.59 16.07 -1.14
C GLN A 92 -8.55 17.02 0.08
N SER A 93 -8.14 16.54 1.26
CA SER A 93 -7.81 17.39 2.41
C SER A 93 -6.47 18.13 2.29
N GLY A 94 -5.70 17.87 1.23
CA GLY A 94 -4.37 18.46 0.99
C GLY A 94 -3.21 17.64 1.53
N ARG A 95 -3.46 16.44 2.09
CA ARG A 95 -2.41 15.53 2.58
C ARG A 95 -2.40 14.24 1.78
N PRO A 96 -1.23 13.79 1.29
CA PRO A 96 -1.09 12.48 0.69
C PRO A 96 -1.52 11.36 1.66
N VAL A 97 -1.88 10.22 1.12
CA VAL A 97 -2.21 9.03 1.91
C VAL A 97 -1.06 8.03 1.83
N VAL A 98 -0.75 7.41 2.96
CA VAL A 98 0.12 6.23 3.05
C VAL A 98 -0.75 5.03 3.38
N LEU A 99 -0.85 4.08 2.47
CA LEU A 99 -1.59 2.85 2.65
C LEU A 99 -0.63 1.72 3.05
N PHE A 100 -0.77 1.22 4.28
CA PHE A 100 -0.06 0.05 4.77
C PHE A 100 -0.86 -1.21 4.43
N GLY A 101 -0.23 -2.18 3.77
CA GLY A 101 -0.93 -3.43 3.45
C GLY A 101 -0.11 -4.37 2.58
N ALA A 102 -0.20 -5.67 2.84
CA ALA A 102 0.58 -6.68 2.12
C ALA A 102 0.23 -6.68 0.62
N GLY A 103 -1.03 -6.92 0.29
CA GLY A 103 -1.50 -7.00 -1.09
C GLY A 103 -1.48 -5.66 -1.84
N ALA A 104 -1.50 -4.52 -1.12
CA ALA A 104 -1.36 -3.19 -1.73
C ALA A 104 0.01 -2.98 -2.37
N GLY A 105 1.02 -3.75 -1.95
CA GLY A 105 2.36 -3.69 -2.52
C GLY A 105 2.56 -4.49 -3.81
N VAL A 106 1.54 -5.19 -4.27
CA VAL A 106 1.51 -5.85 -5.58
C VAL A 106 0.95 -4.84 -6.59
N PRO A 107 1.78 -4.25 -7.48
CA PRO A 107 1.34 -3.15 -8.34
C PRO A 107 0.11 -3.48 -9.18
N GLU A 108 -0.01 -4.70 -9.67
CA GLU A 108 -1.15 -5.15 -10.48
C GLU A 108 -2.50 -5.00 -9.77
N ASN A 109 -2.49 -5.09 -8.44
CA ASN A 109 -3.70 -4.92 -7.63
C ASN A 109 -4.21 -3.48 -7.65
N LEU A 110 -3.33 -2.49 -7.76
CA LEU A 110 -3.68 -1.06 -7.74
C LEU A 110 -3.69 -0.43 -9.12
N GLU A 111 -2.67 -0.69 -9.94
CA GLU A 111 -2.49 -0.02 -11.24
C GLU A 111 -3.64 -0.32 -12.22
N GLY A 112 -4.27 -1.49 -12.11
CA GLY A 112 -5.45 -1.84 -12.90
C GLY A 112 -6.78 -1.25 -12.40
N CYS A 113 -6.81 -0.56 -11.26
CA CYS A 113 -8.02 0.03 -10.69
C CYS A 113 -8.42 1.32 -11.40
N ILE A 114 -9.73 1.54 -11.59
CA ILE A 114 -10.26 2.77 -12.22
C ILE A 114 -9.90 4.00 -11.38
N GLU A 115 -9.97 3.89 -10.06
CA GLU A 115 -9.68 5.00 -9.15
C GLU A 115 -8.19 5.39 -9.12
N ARG A 116 -7.28 4.54 -9.64
CA ARG A 116 -5.84 4.82 -9.75
C ARG A 116 -5.53 6.13 -10.49
N ARG A 117 -6.32 6.47 -11.48
CA ARG A 117 -6.16 7.68 -12.31
C ARG A 117 -6.29 9.00 -11.55
N TYR A 118 -6.79 8.98 -10.30
CA TYR A 118 -6.89 10.17 -9.45
C TYR A 118 -5.61 10.45 -8.63
N PHE A 119 -4.58 9.66 -8.81
CA PHE A 119 -3.28 9.84 -8.15
C PHE A 119 -2.20 10.15 -9.19
N SER A 120 -1.38 11.16 -8.93
CA SER A 120 -0.27 11.55 -9.80
C SER A 120 0.72 10.41 -10.01
N SER A 121 0.96 9.64 -8.95
CA SER A 121 1.76 8.42 -8.97
C SER A 121 1.35 7.51 -7.83
N VAL A 122 1.67 6.21 -7.92
CA VAL A 122 1.72 5.31 -6.76
C VAL A 122 3.19 4.96 -6.54
N LYS A 123 3.66 5.16 -5.32
CA LYS A 123 5.03 4.86 -4.91
C LYS A 123 5.02 3.71 -3.92
N TYR A 124 5.88 2.73 -4.14
CA TYR A 124 5.90 1.49 -3.38
C TYR A 124 7.18 1.35 -2.56
N LEU A 125 7.02 0.98 -1.29
CA LEU A 125 8.08 0.52 -0.42
C LEU A 125 7.67 -0.82 0.18
N ALA A 126 8.57 -1.80 0.17
CA ALA A 126 8.36 -3.09 0.82
C ALA A 126 9.33 -3.29 1.97
N LEU A 127 8.81 -3.63 3.15
CA LEU A 127 9.60 -4.16 4.26
C LEU A 127 9.84 -5.64 4.01
N VAL A 128 11.09 -6.05 4.07
CA VAL A 128 11.51 -7.45 3.91
C VAL A 128 12.40 -7.87 5.07
N CYS A 129 12.64 -9.17 5.20
CA CYS A 129 13.65 -9.71 6.11
C CYS A 129 14.10 -11.10 5.63
N SER A 130 15.11 -11.70 6.30
CA SER A 130 15.50 -13.08 5.99
C SER A 130 14.37 -14.06 6.33
N ASP A 131 14.37 -15.22 5.68
CA ASP A 131 13.34 -16.24 5.87
C ASP A 131 13.34 -16.81 7.29
N GLU A 132 14.52 -16.90 7.93
CA GLU A 132 14.68 -17.32 9.32
C GLU A 132 14.00 -16.35 10.27
N ILE A 133 14.30 -15.06 10.13
CA ILE A 133 13.70 -14.00 10.95
C ILE A 133 12.19 -13.89 10.71
N LEU A 134 11.75 -14.04 9.47
CA LEU A 134 10.32 -14.02 9.16
C LEU A 134 9.59 -15.17 9.86
N SER A 135 10.15 -16.37 9.79
CA SER A 135 9.61 -17.56 10.45
C SER A 135 9.52 -17.37 11.96
N GLU A 136 10.61 -16.88 12.58
CA GLU A 136 10.68 -16.61 14.01
C GLU A 136 9.61 -15.59 14.47
N ARG A 137 9.50 -14.47 13.75
CA ARG A 137 8.48 -13.43 14.01
C ARG A 137 7.05 -13.94 13.86
N LEU A 138 6.79 -14.84 12.90
CA LEU A 138 5.47 -15.42 12.70
C LEU A 138 5.11 -16.43 13.80
N GLN A 139 6.07 -17.22 14.25
CA GLN A 139 5.88 -18.19 15.34
C GLN A 139 5.65 -17.52 16.71
N GLN A 140 6.23 -16.35 16.94
CA GLN A 140 6.04 -15.57 18.18
C GLN A 140 4.70 -14.85 18.28
N ARG A 141 3.89 -14.86 17.21
CA ARG A 141 2.58 -14.19 17.22
C ARG A 141 1.54 -14.96 18.07
N PRO A 142 0.57 -14.25 18.64
CA PRO A 142 -0.52 -14.90 19.37
C PRO A 142 -1.23 -15.96 18.55
N ALA A 143 -1.54 -17.10 19.16
CA ALA A 143 -2.10 -18.29 18.50
C ALA A 143 -3.44 -17.99 17.73
N TRP A 144 -4.21 -17.01 18.19
CA TRP A 144 -5.46 -16.62 17.50
C TRP A 144 -5.23 -16.06 16.08
N ARG A 145 -4.00 -15.63 15.75
CA ARG A 145 -3.63 -15.16 14.41
C ARG A 145 -3.36 -16.29 13.42
N ARG A 146 -3.27 -17.54 13.89
CA ARG A 146 -3.02 -18.74 13.08
C ARG A 146 -1.80 -18.63 12.14
N THR A 147 -0.78 -17.88 12.55
CA THR A 147 0.44 -17.63 11.75
C THR A 147 1.52 -18.67 11.96
N THR A 148 1.28 -19.67 12.82
CA THR A 148 2.24 -20.76 13.14
C THR A 148 2.10 -21.97 12.22
N ASP A 149 1.13 -21.98 11.32
CA ASP A 149 0.96 -23.04 10.31
C ASP A 149 2.18 -23.04 9.37
N PRO A 150 2.88 -24.18 9.20
CA PRO A 150 4.05 -24.26 8.34
C PRO A 150 3.78 -23.82 6.90
N LYS A 151 2.61 -24.15 6.35
CA LYS A 151 2.22 -23.73 5.00
C LYS A 151 2.04 -22.22 4.91
N PHE A 152 1.43 -21.61 5.92
CA PHE A 152 1.31 -20.16 5.97
C PHE A 152 2.68 -19.48 6.02
N ILE A 153 3.62 -20.01 6.83
CA ILE A 153 5.00 -19.49 6.91
C ILE A 153 5.68 -19.57 5.55
N GLU A 154 5.60 -20.72 4.89
CA GLU A 154 6.18 -20.92 3.54
C GLU A 154 5.58 -19.94 2.52
N ASP A 155 4.26 -19.74 2.54
CA ASP A 155 3.60 -18.79 1.64
C ASP A 155 4.08 -17.35 1.91
N GLN A 156 4.28 -16.97 3.17
CA GLN A 156 4.82 -15.65 3.53
C GLN A 156 6.29 -15.49 3.15
N GLN A 157 7.12 -16.53 3.29
CA GLN A 157 8.50 -16.52 2.83
C GLN A 157 8.57 -16.34 1.31
N ARG A 158 7.77 -17.08 0.54
CA ARG A 158 7.69 -16.91 -0.93
C ARG A 158 7.27 -15.48 -1.31
N PHE A 159 6.31 -14.92 -0.61
CA PHE A 159 5.86 -13.55 -0.87
C PHE A 159 6.93 -12.51 -0.48
N ASN A 160 7.68 -12.72 0.61
CA ASN A 160 8.81 -11.91 1.00
C ASN A 160 9.93 -11.94 -0.06
N GLN A 161 10.27 -13.13 -0.54
CA GLN A 161 11.26 -13.32 -1.61
C GLN A 161 10.81 -12.67 -2.93
N TRP A 162 9.51 -12.66 -3.22
CA TRP A 162 8.97 -11.96 -4.37
C TRP A 162 9.27 -10.45 -4.30
N PHE A 163 9.10 -9.80 -3.16
CA PHE A 163 9.46 -8.39 -2.97
C PHE A 163 10.97 -8.15 -3.13
N ILE A 164 11.81 -9.03 -2.55
CA ILE A 164 13.27 -8.91 -2.63
C ILE A 164 13.73 -8.95 -4.10
N ASN A 165 13.13 -9.82 -4.89
CA ASN A 165 13.54 -10.07 -6.28
C ASN A 165 12.79 -9.22 -7.32
N TYR A 166 11.78 -8.45 -6.90
CA TYR A 166 10.87 -7.76 -7.82
C TYR A 166 11.59 -6.88 -8.86
N ASN A 167 12.53 -6.06 -8.42
CA ASN A 167 13.23 -5.12 -9.29
C ASN A 167 14.28 -5.78 -10.20
N GLN A 168 14.67 -7.03 -9.93
CA GLN A 168 15.67 -7.74 -10.75
C GLN A 168 15.14 -8.09 -12.14
N ASN A 169 13.84 -8.07 -12.35
CA ASN A 169 13.16 -8.40 -13.59
C ASN A 169 12.70 -7.16 -14.36
N ASP A 170 13.26 -5.99 -14.10
CA ASP A 170 12.86 -4.71 -14.70
C ASP A 170 11.35 -4.40 -14.58
N ASN A 171 10.70 -4.93 -13.56
CA ASN A 171 9.28 -4.71 -13.29
C ASN A 171 8.98 -3.23 -13.03
N GLN A 172 7.83 -2.78 -13.51
CA GLN A 172 7.37 -1.40 -13.31
C GLN A 172 5.96 -1.40 -12.68
N PRO A 173 5.67 -0.44 -11.80
CA PRO A 173 6.60 0.54 -11.19
C PRO A 173 7.60 -0.11 -10.22
N PRO A 174 8.77 0.50 -9.97
CA PRO A 174 9.76 -0.06 -9.05
C PRO A 174 9.27 -0.04 -7.61
N ILE A 175 9.74 -1.00 -6.81
CA ILE A 175 9.48 -1.09 -5.37
C ILE A 175 10.77 -0.78 -4.61
N THR A 176 10.76 0.22 -3.73
CA THR A 176 11.87 0.44 -2.78
C THR A 176 11.85 -0.66 -1.74
N VAL A 177 12.98 -1.32 -1.50
CA VAL A 177 13.08 -2.43 -0.53
C VAL A 177 13.84 -1.95 0.69
N VAL A 178 13.28 -2.18 1.87
CA VAL A 178 13.90 -1.92 3.18
C VAL A 178 14.04 -3.26 3.92
N ASP A 179 15.26 -3.73 4.06
CA ASP A 179 15.57 -4.94 4.81
C ASP A 179 15.57 -4.64 6.32
N THR A 180 14.75 -5.39 7.05
CA THR A 180 14.57 -5.25 8.50
C THR A 180 15.22 -6.39 9.30
N SER A 181 16.07 -7.21 8.67
CA SER A 181 16.67 -8.39 9.30
C SER A 181 17.52 -8.03 10.50
N GLU A 182 18.41 -7.05 10.32
CA GLU A 182 19.39 -6.65 11.35
C GLU A 182 19.11 -5.27 11.94
N LYS A 183 18.12 -4.55 11.38
CA LYS A 183 17.78 -3.19 11.83
C LYS A 183 16.93 -3.23 13.10
N SER A 184 17.21 -2.32 14.00
CA SER A 184 16.29 -2.00 15.10
C SER A 184 14.98 -1.42 14.54
N LEU A 185 13.95 -1.44 15.37
CA LEU A 185 12.66 -0.83 15.03
C LEU A 185 12.83 0.67 14.72
N GLU A 186 13.62 1.38 15.51
CA GLU A 186 13.83 2.83 15.33
C GLU A 186 14.53 3.14 14.01
N GLU A 187 15.57 2.39 13.63
CA GLU A 187 16.25 2.55 12.33
C GLU A 187 15.29 2.28 11.18
N THR A 188 14.48 1.23 11.28
CA THR A 188 13.46 0.91 10.27
C THR A 188 12.43 2.04 10.13
N VAL A 189 11.94 2.58 11.26
CA VAL A 189 10.98 3.69 11.27
C VAL A 189 11.58 4.95 10.65
N GLN A 190 12.83 5.28 10.98
CA GLN A 190 13.53 6.45 10.43
C GLN A 190 13.72 6.33 8.90
N GLU A 191 14.05 5.14 8.41
CA GLU A 191 14.24 4.90 6.98
C GLU A 191 12.90 5.01 6.22
N VAL A 192 11.83 4.41 6.76
CA VAL A 192 10.48 4.53 6.18
C VAL A 192 10.00 5.98 6.21
N GLU A 193 10.18 6.69 7.32
CA GLU A 193 9.82 8.11 7.45
C GLU A 193 10.59 8.97 6.45
N GLY A 194 11.89 8.74 6.28
CA GLY A 194 12.72 9.41 5.28
C GLY A 194 12.19 9.20 3.85
N TRP A 195 11.88 7.95 3.50
CA TRP A 195 11.29 7.62 2.20
C TRP A 195 9.93 8.29 2.00
N LEU A 196 9.06 8.28 3.01
CA LEU A 196 7.76 8.95 2.95
C LEU A 196 7.93 10.44 2.66
N ARG A 197 8.83 11.16 3.37
CA ARG A 197 9.09 12.59 3.17
C ARG A 197 9.61 12.91 1.76
N GLN A 198 10.42 12.04 1.17
CA GLN A 198 10.97 12.22 -0.18
C GLN A 198 9.93 12.04 -1.29
N ASN A 199 8.87 11.25 -1.04
CA ASN A 199 7.92 10.81 -2.06
C ASN A 199 6.53 11.47 -1.98
N GLN A 200 6.32 12.44 -1.10
CA GLN A 200 5.03 13.14 -0.92
C GLN A 200 4.69 14.16 -2.01
N ARG A 201 5.63 14.44 -2.91
CA ARG A 201 5.49 15.48 -3.93
C ARG A 201 5.41 14.90 -5.33
#